data_7506d923f1a1f636abb865befd69ec54
#
_entry.id   7506d923f1a1f636abb865befd69ec54
#
_cell.length_a   1.000
_cell.length_b   1.000
_cell.length_c   1.000
_cell.angle_alpha   90.00
_cell.angle_beta   90.00
_cell.angle_gamma   90.00
#
_symmetry.space_group_name_H-M   'P 1'
#
loop_
_entity.id
_entity.type
_entity.pdbx_description
1 polymer ?
#
loop_
_entity_poly.entity_id
_entity_poly.type
_entity_poly.pdbx_seq_one_letter_code
_entity_poly.pdbx_strand_id
1 'polypeptide(L)'
;MKRIYKAHILYTKEQSRFEVIENGYVAVDANGCVLGVATDLASLNAQCTTSDVHCQESEVIDFGDRLLIPAMNDVHVHAPQYRNQGIAMDLELLPWLQNYTFPEEMKYADTAYAERMYRRFVHDLWRFGTMRACVFATIHTESTRLLMNLFQEAGMGALVGKVAMDRNSPEGLTESVEEMAQGYEALIEEFSHPSPLTSRPSLVRPVVTPRFIPTCTPEMLHACGQLAAKYQLPVQSHLSENKDEIALVAKLEPDSTCYGDAYHRYGLFGQTPTVMAHCVWTEGEELELMKRNSVMMAHCPTSNLNLASGLAPVRMFLEADIPVGLGSDISGGHDLNIFRMMVYAIQVSKMCYQRNHDHRFLSLSEAFWIATKSAGSFFGRVGSFEPGYEFDALVINDSDLNHDHYSLLERLERFIYLGDDRQIEHRFCRGEEVGEPQTLRT
;
A
#
# COMPACT_ATOMS: atom_id res chain seq x y z
N MET A 1 -11.35 -1.68 -26.00
CA MET A 1 -11.39 -3.05 -26.56
C MET A 1 -11.43 -3.98 -25.38
N LYS A 2 -12.23 -5.04 -25.40
CA LYS A 2 -12.19 -6.08 -24.36
C LYS A 2 -10.98 -6.96 -24.57
N ARG A 3 -10.36 -7.40 -23.48
CA ARG A 3 -9.27 -8.39 -23.50
C ARG A 3 -9.69 -9.59 -22.66
N ILE A 4 -9.30 -10.77 -23.09
CA ILE A 4 -9.47 -12.01 -22.34
C ILE A 4 -8.07 -12.57 -22.06
N TYR A 5 -7.77 -12.82 -20.81
CA TYR A 5 -6.51 -13.43 -20.40
C TYR A 5 -6.77 -14.87 -19.98
N LYS A 6 -5.91 -15.79 -20.43
CA LYS A 6 -5.96 -17.21 -20.06
C LYS A 6 -4.67 -17.59 -19.32
N ALA A 7 -4.81 -18.20 -18.15
CA ALA A 7 -3.72 -18.67 -17.30
C ALA A 7 -4.25 -19.57 -16.18
N HIS A 8 -3.38 -20.01 -15.27
CA HIS A 8 -3.79 -20.54 -13.96
C HIS A 8 -4.07 -19.36 -13.01
N ILE A 9 -5.32 -19.21 -12.57
CA ILE A 9 -5.79 -18.04 -11.85
C ILE A 9 -5.90 -18.35 -10.36
N LEU A 10 -5.23 -17.54 -9.52
CA LEU A 10 -5.32 -17.64 -8.05
C LEU A 10 -5.58 -16.27 -7.45
N TYR A 11 -6.63 -16.15 -6.64
CA TYR A 11 -6.96 -14.92 -5.92
C TYR A 11 -7.81 -15.25 -4.69
N THR A 12 -8.10 -14.26 -3.85
CA THR A 12 -8.94 -14.44 -2.66
C THR A 12 -10.20 -13.57 -2.77
N LYS A 13 -11.37 -14.15 -2.47
CA LYS A 13 -12.60 -13.41 -2.21
C LYS A 13 -12.79 -13.15 -0.73
N GLU A 14 -12.35 -14.11 0.08
CA GLU A 14 -12.44 -14.12 1.54
C GLU A 14 -11.07 -14.41 2.15
N GLN A 15 -10.88 -14.06 3.41
CA GLN A 15 -9.62 -14.31 4.13
C GLN A 15 -9.26 -15.79 4.19
N SER A 16 -10.27 -16.66 4.27
CA SER A 16 -10.09 -18.06 4.68
C SER A 16 -9.59 -18.98 3.57
N ARG A 17 -9.70 -18.59 2.28
CA ARG A 17 -9.38 -19.48 1.17
C ARG A 17 -9.03 -18.76 -0.12
N PHE A 18 -8.25 -19.47 -0.95
CA PHE A 18 -8.03 -19.12 -2.34
C PHE A 18 -9.15 -19.62 -3.24
N GLU A 19 -9.48 -18.83 -4.26
CA GLU A 19 -10.11 -19.28 -5.50
C GLU A 19 -8.98 -19.73 -6.44
N VAL A 20 -9.02 -20.98 -6.87
CA VAL A 20 -8.01 -21.58 -7.76
C VAL A 20 -8.70 -22.08 -9.00
N ILE A 21 -8.35 -21.55 -10.17
CA ILE A 21 -8.96 -21.90 -11.47
C ILE A 21 -7.85 -22.31 -12.44
N GLU A 22 -7.79 -23.60 -12.69
CA GLU A 22 -6.81 -24.16 -13.61
C GLU A 22 -7.19 -23.85 -15.06
N ASN A 23 -6.23 -23.32 -15.86
CA ASN A 23 -6.44 -22.92 -17.26
C ASN A 23 -7.68 -22.03 -17.45
N GLY A 24 -7.90 -21.11 -16.49
CA GLY A 24 -9.07 -20.24 -16.45
C GLY A 24 -8.95 -19.01 -17.34
N TYR A 25 -10.04 -18.28 -17.45
CA TYR A 25 -10.17 -17.08 -18.26
C TYR A 25 -10.65 -15.89 -17.40
N VAL A 26 -10.04 -14.74 -17.59
CA VAL A 26 -10.48 -13.44 -17.03
C VAL A 26 -10.85 -12.51 -18.18
N ALA A 27 -12.07 -11.98 -18.19
CA ALA A 27 -12.48 -10.94 -19.12
C ALA A 27 -12.34 -9.55 -18.47
N VAL A 28 -11.73 -8.62 -19.21
CA VAL A 28 -11.51 -7.25 -18.78
C VAL A 28 -12.13 -6.29 -19.79
N ASP A 29 -12.88 -5.29 -19.33
CA ASP A 29 -13.52 -4.30 -20.20
C ASP A 29 -12.54 -3.21 -20.68
N ALA A 30 -13.05 -2.30 -21.52
CA ALA A 30 -12.27 -1.16 -22.03
C ALA A 30 -11.85 -0.17 -20.92
N ASN A 31 -12.46 -0.25 -19.75
CA ASN A 31 -12.12 0.58 -18.59
C ASN A 31 -11.14 -0.11 -17.62
N GLY A 32 -10.64 -1.29 -17.99
CA GLY A 32 -9.73 -2.06 -17.16
C GLY A 32 -10.41 -2.73 -15.97
N CYS A 33 -11.74 -2.92 -16.01
CA CYS A 33 -12.47 -3.61 -14.96
C CYS A 33 -12.73 -5.08 -15.33
N VAL A 34 -12.63 -5.95 -14.35
CA VAL A 34 -12.97 -7.38 -14.49
C VAL A 34 -14.48 -7.51 -14.74
N LEU A 35 -14.83 -8.23 -15.79
CA LEU A 35 -16.23 -8.58 -16.14
C LEU A 35 -16.62 -9.95 -15.59
N GLY A 36 -15.69 -10.87 -15.52
CA GLY A 36 -15.90 -12.22 -15.04
C GLY A 36 -14.63 -13.05 -15.05
N VAL A 37 -14.70 -14.17 -14.32
CA VAL A 37 -13.66 -15.21 -14.28
C VAL A 37 -14.34 -16.57 -14.40
N ALA A 38 -13.86 -17.45 -15.29
CA ALA A 38 -14.46 -18.76 -15.52
C ALA A 38 -13.42 -19.82 -15.95
N THR A 39 -13.82 -21.09 -15.86
CA THR A 39 -13.00 -22.22 -16.30
C THR A 39 -13.00 -22.41 -17.83
N ASP A 40 -14.00 -21.84 -18.52
CA ASP A 40 -14.15 -21.94 -19.98
C ASP A 40 -14.83 -20.68 -20.56
N LEU A 41 -14.67 -20.50 -21.88
CA LEU A 41 -15.21 -19.33 -22.58
C LEU A 41 -16.74 -19.26 -22.61
N ALA A 42 -17.44 -20.39 -22.57
CA ALA A 42 -18.91 -20.40 -22.59
C ALA A 42 -19.45 -19.88 -21.26
N SER A 43 -18.90 -20.35 -20.15
CA SER A 43 -19.20 -19.88 -18.80
C SER A 43 -18.83 -18.40 -18.61
N LEU A 44 -17.68 -17.96 -19.15
CA LEU A 44 -17.27 -16.57 -19.13
C LEU A 44 -18.25 -15.68 -19.90
N ASN A 45 -18.66 -16.11 -21.10
CA ASN A 45 -19.64 -15.38 -21.90
C ASN A 45 -20.99 -15.23 -21.17
N ALA A 46 -21.43 -16.25 -20.46
CA ALA A 46 -22.66 -16.19 -19.66
C ALA A 46 -22.59 -15.14 -18.52
N GLN A 47 -21.42 -14.95 -17.91
CA GLN A 47 -21.20 -13.90 -16.90
C GLN A 47 -21.18 -12.49 -17.51
N CYS A 48 -20.69 -12.35 -18.75
CA CYS A 48 -20.54 -11.08 -19.44
C CYS A 48 -21.82 -10.56 -20.13
N THR A 49 -22.89 -11.36 -20.22
CA THR A 49 -24.13 -11.02 -20.98
C THR A 49 -24.99 -9.92 -20.38
N THR A 50 -24.70 -9.42 -19.18
CA THR A 50 -25.37 -8.25 -18.59
C THR A 50 -24.85 -6.91 -19.15
N SER A 51 -23.80 -6.91 -19.94
CA SER A 51 -23.26 -5.78 -20.70
C SER A 51 -23.42 -6.08 -22.19
N ASP A 52 -23.87 -5.12 -23.02
CA ASP A 52 -24.13 -5.22 -24.48
C ASP A 52 -22.95 -5.72 -25.35
N VAL A 53 -22.10 -6.60 -24.86
CA VAL A 53 -20.85 -7.01 -25.54
C VAL A 53 -20.63 -8.50 -25.40
N HIS A 54 -20.70 -9.20 -26.53
CA HIS A 54 -20.30 -10.60 -26.63
C HIS A 54 -18.77 -10.76 -26.55
N CYS A 55 -18.28 -11.67 -25.69
CA CYS A 55 -16.85 -12.01 -25.62
C CYS A 55 -16.33 -12.80 -26.84
N GLN A 56 -17.21 -13.20 -27.78
CA GLN A 56 -16.86 -14.04 -28.94
C GLN A 56 -15.93 -13.37 -29.95
N GLU A 57 -15.81 -12.05 -29.95
CA GLU A 57 -14.94 -11.28 -30.88
C GLU A 57 -13.68 -10.72 -30.17
N SER A 58 -13.42 -11.10 -28.91
CA SER A 58 -12.28 -10.60 -28.15
C SER A 58 -11.05 -11.46 -28.39
N GLU A 59 -9.90 -10.82 -28.50
CA GLU A 59 -8.61 -11.49 -28.55
C GLU A 59 -8.33 -12.18 -27.22
N VAL A 60 -7.94 -13.46 -27.25
CA VAL A 60 -7.50 -14.22 -26.09
C VAL A 60 -5.98 -14.16 -26.01
N ILE A 61 -5.46 -13.59 -24.95
CA ILE A 61 -4.03 -13.58 -24.63
C ILE A 61 -3.78 -14.79 -23.71
N ASP A 62 -3.11 -15.82 -24.25
CA ASP A 62 -2.83 -17.07 -23.53
C ASP A 62 -1.40 -17.04 -22.94
N PHE A 63 -1.30 -17.03 -21.62
CA PHE A 63 -0.03 -17.08 -20.90
C PHE A 63 0.48 -18.51 -20.65
N GLY A 64 -0.25 -19.53 -21.13
CA GLY A 64 0.14 -20.93 -20.97
C GLY A 64 0.21 -21.36 -19.51
N ASP A 65 1.27 -22.06 -19.13
CA ASP A 65 1.50 -22.57 -17.77
C ASP A 65 2.09 -21.48 -16.85
N ARG A 66 1.36 -20.36 -16.69
CA ARG A 66 1.71 -19.25 -15.78
C ARG A 66 0.65 -19.07 -14.72
N LEU A 67 1.06 -18.54 -13.57
CA LEU A 67 0.11 -18.12 -12.52
C LEU A 67 -0.30 -16.67 -12.77
N LEU A 68 -1.60 -16.41 -12.80
CA LEU A 68 -2.19 -15.06 -12.86
C LEU A 68 -2.78 -14.75 -11.48
N ILE A 69 -2.25 -13.72 -10.84
CA ILE A 69 -2.65 -13.30 -9.49
C ILE A 69 -2.94 -11.80 -9.47
N PRO A 70 -3.75 -11.28 -8.51
CA PRO A 70 -3.83 -9.84 -8.26
C PRO A 70 -2.47 -9.26 -7.95
N ALA A 71 -2.21 -8.03 -8.42
CA ALA A 71 -1.00 -7.30 -8.08
C ALA A 71 -0.95 -6.91 -6.60
N MET A 72 0.26 -6.67 -6.10
CA MET A 72 0.49 -6.28 -4.72
C MET A 72 0.16 -4.80 -4.49
N ASN A 73 -0.30 -4.51 -3.27
CA ASN A 73 -0.59 -3.17 -2.78
C ASN A 73 0.25 -2.89 -1.54
N ASP A 74 0.94 -1.74 -1.54
CA ASP A 74 1.71 -1.25 -0.39
C ASP A 74 0.95 -0.09 0.26
N VAL A 75 0.41 -0.29 1.45
CA VAL A 75 -0.42 0.75 2.10
C VAL A 75 0.37 1.69 3.01
N HIS A 76 1.69 1.51 3.10
CA HIS A 76 2.56 2.41 3.86
C HIS A 76 4.02 2.29 3.43
N VAL A 77 4.56 3.36 2.84
CA VAL A 77 5.96 3.42 2.41
C VAL A 77 6.46 4.87 2.33
N HIS A 78 7.73 5.12 2.65
CA HIS A 78 8.37 6.43 2.61
C HIS A 78 9.33 6.57 1.43
N ALA A 79 8.93 7.21 0.34
CA ALA A 79 9.78 7.40 -0.83
C ALA A 79 11.11 8.14 -0.55
N PRO A 80 11.15 9.21 0.29
CA PRO A 80 12.40 9.93 0.54
C PRO A 80 13.38 9.17 1.44
N GLN A 81 12.99 8.05 2.03
CA GLN A 81 13.89 7.20 2.82
C GLN A 81 14.50 6.05 2.01
N TYR A 82 14.15 5.93 0.72
CA TYR A 82 14.57 4.83 -0.14
C TYR A 82 16.10 4.57 -0.11
N ARG A 83 16.90 5.62 -0.04
CA ARG A 83 18.36 5.48 -0.01
C ARG A 83 18.89 4.92 1.32
N ASN A 84 18.16 5.07 2.41
CA ASN A 84 18.58 4.60 3.73
C ASN A 84 18.26 3.12 4.00
N GLN A 85 17.74 2.42 3.01
CA GLN A 85 17.36 1.02 3.09
C GLN A 85 18.51 0.16 3.66
N GLY A 86 18.24 -0.52 4.79
CA GLY A 86 19.20 -1.40 5.45
C GLY A 86 20.34 -0.68 6.20
N ILE A 87 20.23 0.64 6.46
CA ILE A 87 21.24 1.41 7.18
C ILE A 87 20.79 1.66 8.61
N ALA A 88 21.69 1.45 9.58
CA ALA A 88 21.51 1.73 11.01
C ALA A 88 20.33 0.96 11.65
N MET A 89 20.14 -0.28 11.26
CA MET A 89 19.08 -1.17 11.79
C MET A 89 19.39 -1.69 13.20
N ASP A 90 20.40 -1.18 13.86
CA ASP A 90 20.78 -1.42 15.25
C ASP A 90 20.32 -0.30 16.22
N LEU A 91 19.51 0.65 15.71
CA LEU A 91 18.94 1.76 16.48
C LEU A 91 17.45 1.57 16.70
N GLU A 92 16.94 2.16 17.79
CA GLU A 92 15.51 2.34 18.00
C GLU A 92 14.96 3.54 17.22
N LEU A 93 13.63 3.64 17.09
CA LEU A 93 12.91 4.60 16.25
C LEU A 93 13.42 6.05 16.39
N LEU A 94 13.38 6.65 17.58
CA LEU A 94 13.67 8.09 17.73
C LEU A 94 15.14 8.44 17.43
N PRO A 95 16.17 7.69 17.91
CA PRO A 95 17.54 7.91 17.50
C PRO A 95 17.78 7.69 16.01
N TRP A 96 17.12 6.69 15.40
CA TRP A 96 17.23 6.43 13.97
C TRP A 96 16.64 7.56 13.13
N LEU A 97 15.48 8.11 13.50
CA LEU A 97 14.86 9.28 12.83
C LEU A 97 15.81 10.47 12.83
N GLN A 98 16.39 10.81 13.99
CA GLN A 98 17.25 11.99 14.14
C GLN A 98 18.57 11.90 13.38
N ASN A 99 19.21 10.72 13.41
CA ASN A 99 20.58 10.57 12.92
C ASN A 99 20.66 10.18 11.43
N TYR A 100 19.62 9.53 10.88
CA TYR A 100 19.66 9.01 9.51
C TYR A 100 18.49 9.48 8.66
N THR A 101 17.27 9.41 9.17
CA THR A 101 16.07 9.67 8.38
C THR A 101 15.92 11.15 8.04
N PHE A 102 15.90 12.03 9.03
CA PHE A 102 15.74 13.47 8.79
C PHE A 102 16.88 14.05 7.94
N PRO A 103 18.18 13.71 8.16
CA PRO A 103 19.25 14.15 7.28
C PRO A 103 19.11 13.69 5.83
N GLU A 104 18.52 12.53 5.57
CA GLU A 104 18.26 12.07 4.22
C GLU A 104 17.07 12.79 3.59
N GLU A 105 15.95 12.90 4.32
CA GLU A 105 14.74 13.57 3.83
C GLU A 105 14.95 15.04 3.46
N MET A 106 15.83 15.76 4.20
CA MET A 106 16.20 17.15 3.88
C MET A 106 16.80 17.32 2.48
N LYS A 107 17.48 16.31 1.94
CA LYS A 107 18.09 16.36 0.61
C LYS A 107 17.06 16.47 -0.53
N TYR A 108 15.82 16.11 -0.26
CA TYR A 108 14.74 16.16 -1.24
C TYR A 108 14.19 17.58 -1.48
N ALA A 109 14.73 18.60 -0.81
CA ALA A 109 14.59 20.00 -1.23
C ALA A 109 15.22 20.25 -2.60
N ASP A 110 16.29 19.49 -2.95
CA ASP A 110 16.87 19.46 -4.29
C ASP A 110 16.06 18.50 -5.18
N THR A 111 15.30 19.05 -6.10
CA THR A 111 14.45 18.27 -7.04
C THR A 111 15.27 17.38 -7.95
N ALA A 112 16.52 17.73 -8.30
CA ALA A 112 17.38 16.86 -9.09
C ALA A 112 17.83 15.62 -8.30
N TYR A 113 18.10 15.79 -7.00
CA TYR A 113 18.33 14.67 -6.10
C TYR A 113 17.08 13.80 -5.96
N ALA A 114 15.93 14.44 -5.71
CA ALA A 114 14.65 13.76 -5.58
C ALA A 114 14.31 12.93 -6.82
N GLU A 115 14.49 13.48 -8.04
CA GLU A 115 14.22 12.76 -9.28
C GLU A 115 15.04 11.48 -9.41
N ARG A 116 16.35 11.55 -9.13
CA ARG A 116 17.22 10.36 -9.20
C ARG A 116 16.78 9.25 -8.24
N MET A 117 16.36 9.61 -7.02
CA MET A 117 15.96 8.64 -6.02
C MET A 117 14.55 8.10 -6.29
N TYR A 118 13.61 8.98 -6.63
CA TYR A 118 12.22 8.60 -6.87
C TYR A 118 12.05 7.73 -8.12
N ARG A 119 12.83 7.96 -9.20
CA ARG A 119 12.81 7.06 -10.36
C ARG A 119 13.23 5.64 -10.00
N ARG A 120 14.23 5.47 -9.14
CA ARG A 120 14.64 4.14 -8.64
C ARG A 120 13.59 3.53 -7.73
N PHE A 121 13.00 4.33 -6.85
CA PHE A 121 11.94 3.90 -5.96
C PHE A 121 10.71 3.39 -6.74
N VAL A 122 10.21 4.16 -7.72
CA VAL A 122 9.07 3.76 -8.56
C VAL A 122 9.41 2.54 -9.40
N HIS A 123 10.63 2.46 -9.94
CA HIS A 123 11.11 1.28 -10.66
C HIS A 123 11.13 0.04 -9.77
N ASP A 124 11.62 0.13 -8.53
CA ASP A 124 11.69 -1.03 -7.65
C ASP A 124 10.30 -1.47 -7.14
N LEU A 125 9.34 -0.56 -6.94
CA LEU A 125 7.94 -0.93 -6.70
C LEU A 125 7.38 -1.75 -7.88
N TRP A 126 7.56 -1.25 -9.12
CA TRP A 126 7.19 -1.96 -10.33
C TRP A 126 7.87 -3.33 -10.43
N ARG A 127 9.18 -3.35 -10.20
CA ARG A 127 10.02 -4.55 -10.24
C ARG A 127 9.46 -5.66 -9.34
N PHE A 128 9.04 -5.33 -8.12
CA PHE A 128 8.48 -6.28 -7.17
C PHE A 128 6.97 -6.51 -7.31
N GLY A 129 6.34 -5.97 -8.35
CA GLY A 129 4.92 -6.22 -8.63
C GLY A 129 3.94 -5.43 -7.76
N THR A 130 4.40 -4.35 -7.12
CA THR A 130 3.53 -3.43 -6.38
C THR A 130 2.94 -2.40 -7.34
N MET A 131 1.65 -2.54 -7.67
CA MET A 131 0.98 -1.67 -8.64
C MET A 131 0.23 -0.51 -7.99
N ARG A 132 -0.01 -0.56 -6.69
CA ARG A 132 -0.60 0.54 -5.90
C ARG A 132 0.21 0.78 -4.65
N ALA A 133 0.48 2.05 -4.34
CA ALA A 133 1.19 2.42 -3.11
C ALA A 133 0.56 3.65 -2.42
N CYS A 134 0.51 3.62 -1.09
CA CYS A 134 0.20 4.78 -0.25
C CYS A 134 1.52 5.32 0.32
N VAL A 135 1.94 6.49 -0.18
CA VAL A 135 3.33 6.94 -0.11
C VAL A 135 3.45 8.22 0.72
N PHE A 136 4.31 8.20 1.71
CA PHE A 136 4.84 9.41 2.33
C PHE A 136 5.91 10.01 1.40
N ALA A 137 5.70 11.26 0.96
CA ALA A 137 6.71 12.05 0.27
C ALA A 137 7.47 12.94 1.27
N THR A 138 7.73 14.20 0.93
CA THR A 138 8.39 15.18 1.79
C THR A 138 7.46 16.35 2.13
N ILE A 139 7.92 17.31 2.92
CA ILE A 139 7.26 18.60 3.08
C ILE A 139 7.35 19.45 1.80
N HIS A 140 8.32 19.18 0.91
CA HIS A 140 8.60 19.99 -0.29
C HIS A 140 7.59 19.69 -1.40
N THR A 141 6.75 20.67 -1.72
CA THR A 141 5.66 20.53 -2.71
C THR A 141 6.17 20.11 -4.09
N GLU A 142 7.28 20.69 -4.58
CA GLU A 142 7.82 20.38 -5.90
C GLU A 142 8.35 18.95 -6.00
N SER A 143 9.02 18.46 -4.96
CA SER A 143 9.47 17.06 -4.92
C SER A 143 8.30 16.09 -4.81
N THR A 144 7.23 16.45 -4.08
CA THR A 144 6.00 15.64 -4.02
C THR A 144 5.31 15.61 -5.38
N ARG A 145 5.20 16.75 -6.08
CA ARG A 145 4.68 16.84 -7.44
C ARG A 145 5.46 15.96 -8.41
N LEU A 146 6.78 16.01 -8.32
CA LEU A 146 7.66 15.18 -9.14
C LEU A 146 7.39 13.68 -8.92
N LEU A 147 7.27 13.24 -7.66
CA LEU A 147 6.95 11.84 -7.36
C LEU A 147 5.59 11.43 -7.95
N MET A 148 4.57 12.28 -7.82
CA MET A 148 3.25 12.03 -8.40
C MET A 148 3.30 11.89 -9.92
N ASN A 149 4.06 12.76 -10.60
CA ASN A 149 4.28 12.68 -12.05
C ASN A 149 4.98 11.37 -12.46
N LEU A 150 5.99 10.92 -11.70
CA LEU A 150 6.68 9.66 -11.98
C LEU A 150 5.78 8.43 -11.86
N PHE A 151 4.86 8.41 -10.92
CA PHE A 151 3.82 7.36 -10.85
C PHE A 151 2.86 7.40 -12.04
N GLN A 152 2.47 8.61 -12.49
CA GLN A 152 1.63 8.77 -13.70
C GLN A 152 2.37 8.31 -14.96
N GLU A 153 3.63 8.71 -15.14
CA GLU A 153 4.50 8.27 -16.25
C GLU A 153 4.61 6.75 -16.29
N ALA A 154 4.77 6.13 -15.12
CA ALA A 154 4.86 4.67 -15.00
C ALA A 154 3.53 3.95 -15.25
N GLY A 155 2.38 4.63 -15.22
CA GLY A 155 1.07 4.00 -15.32
C GLY A 155 0.66 3.24 -14.06
N MET A 156 1.29 3.50 -12.92
CA MET A 156 1.02 2.90 -11.62
C MET A 156 0.07 3.75 -10.79
N GLY A 157 -0.67 3.14 -9.88
CA GLY A 157 -1.54 3.86 -8.96
C GLY A 157 -0.83 4.27 -7.66
N ALA A 158 -1.09 5.49 -7.18
CA ALA A 158 -0.55 5.94 -5.91
C ALA A 158 -1.46 6.95 -5.19
N LEU A 159 -1.49 6.85 -3.87
CA LEU A 159 -1.91 7.93 -2.98
C LEU A 159 -0.62 8.54 -2.42
N VAL A 160 -0.31 9.78 -2.79
CA VAL A 160 0.96 10.42 -2.43
C VAL A 160 0.70 11.57 -1.48
N GLY A 161 1.31 11.51 -0.31
CA GLY A 161 1.15 12.49 0.74
C GLY A 161 2.32 13.47 0.84
N LYS A 162 2.04 14.75 0.63
CA LYS A 162 2.93 15.80 1.12
C LYS A 162 2.91 15.74 2.64
N VAL A 163 4.07 15.51 3.26
CA VAL A 163 4.17 15.38 4.71
C VAL A 163 3.99 16.73 5.38
N ALA A 164 3.14 16.81 6.41
CA ALA A 164 2.96 17.99 7.24
C ALA A 164 3.77 17.84 8.53
N MET A 165 4.63 18.80 8.81
CA MET A 165 5.45 18.91 10.04
C MET A 165 5.75 20.38 10.35
N ASP A 166 5.61 20.79 11.61
CA ASP A 166 5.91 22.15 12.07
C ASP A 166 6.57 22.22 13.46
N ARG A 167 6.80 21.05 14.12
CA ARG A 167 7.50 21.00 15.42
C ARG A 167 8.39 19.77 15.56
N ASN A 168 9.29 19.76 16.53
CA ASN A 168 10.16 18.63 16.92
C ASN A 168 10.93 18.01 15.74
N SER A 169 11.22 18.80 14.72
CA SER A 169 11.89 18.38 13.48
C SER A 169 12.96 19.43 13.12
N PRO A 170 13.99 19.06 12.32
CA PRO A 170 14.97 20.02 11.83
C PRO A 170 14.33 21.17 11.03
N GLU A 171 14.93 22.36 11.05
CA GLU A 171 14.45 23.54 10.32
C GLU A 171 14.17 23.27 8.83
N GLY A 172 14.98 22.46 8.17
CA GLY A 172 14.76 22.06 6.76
C GLY A 172 13.61 21.07 6.52
N LEU A 173 12.91 20.63 7.57
CA LEU A 173 11.77 19.72 7.52
C LEU A 173 10.55 20.26 8.28
N THR A 174 10.47 21.57 8.49
CA THR A 174 9.30 22.24 9.06
C THR A 174 8.76 23.28 8.09
N GLU A 175 7.44 23.47 8.11
CA GLU A 175 6.74 24.47 7.30
C GLU A 175 5.61 25.11 8.12
N SER A 176 5.15 26.27 7.69
CA SER A 176 3.96 26.89 8.28
C SER A 176 2.67 26.18 7.84
N VAL A 177 1.59 26.40 8.61
CA VAL A 177 0.26 25.89 8.24
C VAL A 177 -0.19 26.42 6.88
N GLU A 178 0.13 27.67 6.57
CA GLU A 178 -0.20 28.32 5.31
C GLU A 178 0.54 27.70 4.13
N GLU A 179 1.84 27.43 4.27
CA GLU A 179 2.66 26.77 3.24
C GLU A 179 2.17 25.33 2.99
N MET A 180 1.86 24.60 4.06
CA MET A 180 1.28 23.26 3.98
C MET A 180 -0.03 23.29 3.19
N ALA A 181 -0.97 24.17 3.54
CA ALA A 181 -2.28 24.25 2.91
C ALA A 181 -2.17 24.63 1.42
N GLN A 182 -1.36 25.64 1.08
CA GLN A 182 -1.11 26.07 -0.29
C GLN A 182 -0.48 24.94 -1.13
N GLY A 183 0.48 24.22 -0.54
CA GLY A 183 1.11 23.08 -1.20
C GLY A 183 0.10 21.96 -1.52
N TYR A 184 -0.77 21.62 -0.59
CA TYR A 184 -1.84 20.65 -0.82
C TYR A 184 -2.84 21.14 -1.88
N GLU A 185 -3.30 22.39 -1.81
CA GLU A 185 -4.26 22.93 -2.78
C GLU A 185 -3.70 22.90 -4.20
N ALA A 186 -2.42 23.23 -4.40
CA ALA A 186 -1.75 23.13 -5.69
C ALA A 186 -1.69 21.68 -6.22
N LEU A 187 -1.36 20.70 -5.37
CA LEU A 187 -1.34 19.30 -5.75
C LEU A 187 -2.75 18.74 -6.03
N ILE A 188 -3.75 19.16 -5.26
CA ILE A 188 -5.15 18.77 -5.46
C ILE A 188 -5.65 19.30 -6.81
N GLU A 189 -5.39 20.57 -7.11
CA GLU A 189 -5.79 21.18 -8.39
C GLU A 189 -5.19 20.42 -9.58
N GLU A 190 -3.93 20.02 -9.50
CA GLU A 190 -3.22 19.35 -10.58
C GLU A 190 -3.63 17.87 -10.77
N PHE A 191 -3.80 17.13 -9.67
CA PHE A 191 -3.95 15.66 -9.72
C PHE A 191 -5.36 15.13 -9.45
N SER A 192 -6.32 15.98 -9.08
CA SER A 192 -7.70 15.53 -8.84
C SER A 192 -8.56 15.51 -10.11
N HIS A 193 -8.08 16.06 -11.21
CA HIS A 193 -8.78 16.03 -12.48
C HIS A 193 -8.55 14.71 -13.23
N PRO A 194 -9.55 14.24 -14.03
CA PRO A 194 -9.33 13.12 -14.90
C PRO A 194 -8.12 13.37 -15.81
N SER A 195 -7.32 12.35 -16.04
CA SER A 195 -6.19 12.45 -16.97
C SER A 195 -6.67 12.99 -18.32
N PRO A 196 -6.05 14.05 -18.86
CA PRO A 196 -6.40 14.60 -20.18
C PRO A 196 -6.34 13.56 -21.31
N LEU A 197 -5.55 12.49 -21.10
CA LEU A 197 -5.32 11.44 -22.09
C LEU A 197 -6.39 10.33 -22.06
N THR A 198 -7.09 10.11 -20.94
CA THR A 198 -7.94 8.93 -20.78
C THR A 198 -9.38 9.20 -20.37
N SER A 199 -9.77 10.43 -20.03
CA SER A 199 -11.07 10.80 -19.41
C SER A 199 -11.45 10.00 -18.14
N ARG A 200 -10.54 9.18 -17.61
CA ARG A 200 -10.72 8.36 -16.40
C ARG A 200 -10.19 9.11 -15.17
N PRO A 201 -10.73 8.84 -13.96
CA PRO A 201 -10.14 9.37 -12.74
C PRO A 201 -8.64 9.05 -12.67
N SER A 202 -7.84 10.01 -12.19
CA SER A 202 -6.40 9.82 -12.02
C SER A 202 -6.12 8.60 -11.10
N LEU A 203 -5.13 7.79 -11.47
CA LEU A 203 -4.59 6.72 -10.63
C LEU A 203 -3.75 7.28 -9.48
N VAL A 204 -3.23 8.51 -9.66
CA VAL A 204 -2.36 9.18 -8.70
C VAL A 204 -3.14 10.35 -8.10
N ARG A 205 -3.28 10.36 -6.77
CA ARG A 205 -4.04 11.37 -6.03
C ARG A 205 -3.34 11.77 -4.74
N PRO A 206 -3.55 12.97 -4.23
CA PRO A 206 -3.07 13.37 -2.90
C PRO A 206 -3.74 12.56 -1.78
N VAL A 207 -2.99 12.34 -0.69
CA VAL A 207 -3.48 11.84 0.60
C VAL A 207 -2.98 12.77 1.70
N VAL A 208 -3.83 13.17 2.65
CA VAL A 208 -3.45 14.05 3.76
C VAL A 208 -2.55 13.27 4.72
N THR A 209 -1.37 13.84 5.00
CA THR A 209 -0.29 13.12 5.66
C THR A 209 0.35 13.95 6.79
N PRO A 210 -0.32 14.16 7.94
CA PRO A 210 0.41 14.55 9.14
C PRO A 210 1.40 13.42 9.44
N ARG A 211 2.71 13.72 9.57
CA ARG A 211 3.69 12.65 9.77
C ARG A 211 3.32 11.77 10.98
N PHE A 212 3.16 12.39 12.13
CA PHE A 212 2.59 11.82 13.35
C PHE A 212 2.39 12.93 14.39
N ILE A 213 1.66 12.68 15.45
CA ILE A 213 1.35 13.70 16.49
C ILE A 213 2.60 14.42 17.01
N PRO A 214 3.74 13.76 17.31
CA PRO A 214 4.93 14.44 17.82
C PRO A 214 5.48 15.56 16.94
N THR A 215 5.30 15.50 15.62
CA THR A 215 5.87 16.51 14.68
C THR A 215 4.86 17.54 14.18
N CYS A 216 3.61 17.49 14.65
CA CYS A 216 2.56 18.42 14.23
C CYS A 216 1.98 19.15 15.43
N THR A 217 1.87 20.49 15.35
CA THR A 217 1.11 21.26 16.35
C THR A 217 -0.39 21.00 16.23
N PRO A 218 -1.20 21.31 17.26
CA PRO A 218 -2.66 21.26 17.16
C PRO A 218 -3.21 22.06 15.97
N GLU A 219 -2.62 23.22 15.66
CA GLU A 219 -2.98 24.05 14.51
C GLU A 219 -2.74 23.34 13.18
N MET A 220 -1.58 22.68 13.03
CA MET A 220 -1.24 21.87 11.85
C MET A 220 -2.19 20.69 11.70
N LEU A 221 -2.45 19.95 12.77
CA LEU A 221 -3.38 18.80 12.75
C LEU A 221 -4.80 19.26 12.39
N HIS A 222 -5.26 20.38 12.94
CA HIS A 222 -6.58 20.93 12.62
C HIS A 222 -6.69 21.31 11.13
N ALA A 223 -5.67 21.97 10.59
CA ALA A 223 -5.62 22.32 9.17
C ALA A 223 -5.61 21.08 8.25
N CYS A 224 -4.85 20.04 8.61
CA CYS A 224 -4.89 18.74 7.91
C CYS A 224 -6.31 18.13 7.92
N GLY A 225 -6.99 18.13 9.07
CA GLY A 225 -8.37 17.65 9.18
C GLY A 225 -9.36 18.44 8.32
N GLN A 226 -9.21 19.77 8.30
CA GLN A 226 -10.03 20.65 7.43
C GLN A 226 -9.80 20.36 5.94
N LEU A 227 -8.55 20.16 5.52
CA LEU A 227 -8.22 19.77 4.13
C LEU A 227 -8.84 18.41 3.77
N ALA A 228 -8.69 17.41 4.63
CA ALA A 228 -9.27 16.09 4.41
C ALA A 228 -10.80 16.17 4.25
N ALA A 229 -11.47 16.90 5.13
CA ALA A 229 -12.92 17.09 5.06
C ALA A 229 -13.37 17.90 3.84
N LYS A 230 -12.69 19.03 3.53
CA LYS A 230 -13.03 19.92 2.41
C LYS A 230 -12.96 19.22 1.06
N TYR A 231 -11.89 18.46 0.84
CA TYR A 231 -11.61 17.84 -0.44
C TYR A 231 -11.92 16.32 -0.48
N GLN A 232 -12.48 15.78 0.61
CA GLN A 232 -12.77 14.35 0.77
C GLN A 232 -11.54 13.46 0.48
N LEU A 233 -10.37 13.90 0.95
CA LEU A 233 -9.12 13.19 0.77
C LEU A 233 -8.96 12.10 1.82
N PRO A 234 -8.35 10.95 1.46
CA PRO A 234 -7.93 9.97 2.46
C PRO A 234 -6.83 10.54 3.37
N VAL A 235 -6.63 9.89 4.50
CA VAL A 235 -5.61 10.24 5.51
C VAL A 235 -4.67 9.07 5.73
N GLN A 236 -3.37 9.34 5.88
CA GLN A 236 -2.39 8.38 6.37
C GLN A 236 -1.54 8.98 7.48
N SER A 237 -1.16 8.18 8.47
CA SER A 237 -0.21 8.56 9.52
C SER A 237 0.34 7.32 10.25
N HIS A 238 1.05 7.53 11.37
CA HIS A 238 1.60 6.49 12.25
C HIS A 238 0.79 6.42 13.54
N LEU A 239 0.63 5.22 14.09
CA LEU A 239 -0.16 5.01 15.30
C LEU A 239 0.49 3.95 16.19
N SER A 240 0.74 4.31 17.45
CA SER A 240 1.11 3.41 18.54
C SER A 240 2.22 2.41 18.16
N GLU A 241 3.26 2.94 17.50
CA GLU A 241 4.39 2.14 17.04
C GLU A 241 5.35 1.80 18.18
N ASN A 242 5.76 2.80 18.96
CA ASN A 242 6.80 2.69 19.99
C ASN A 242 6.31 3.25 21.33
N LYS A 243 6.72 2.66 22.45
CA LYS A 243 6.28 3.09 23.78
C LYS A 243 6.71 4.50 24.15
N ASP A 244 7.91 4.91 23.75
CA ASP A 244 8.41 6.26 24.01
C ASP A 244 7.64 7.30 23.19
N GLU A 245 7.29 6.94 21.95
CA GLU A 245 6.39 7.74 21.09
C GLU A 245 5.01 7.91 21.74
N ILE A 246 4.38 6.83 22.19
CA ILE A 246 3.08 6.86 22.88
C ILE A 246 3.15 7.75 24.14
N ALA A 247 4.20 7.60 24.94
CA ALA A 247 4.41 8.43 26.12
C ALA A 247 4.60 9.91 25.80
N LEU A 248 5.23 10.21 24.65
CA LEU A 248 5.38 11.58 24.16
C LEU A 248 4.02 12.15 23.71
N VAL A 249 3.23 11.39 22.98
CA VAL A 249 1.87 11.79 22.55
C VAL A 249 0.98 12.08 23.75
N ALA A 250 0.97 11.25 24.78
CA ALA A 250 0.20 11.50 25.99
C ALA A 250 0.58 12.79 26.72
N LYS A 251 1.82 13.27 26.57
CA LYS A 251 2.26 14.57 27.09
C LYS A 251 1.83 15.75 26.21
N LEU A 252 1.82 15.55 24.89
CA LEU A 252 1.49 16.59 23.91
C LEU A 252 -0.02 16.80 23.77
N GLU A 253 -0.81 15.73 23.94
CA GLU A 253 -2.27 15.71 23.82
C GLU A 253 -2.91 15.15 25.12
N PRO A 254 -2.77 15.85 26.26
CA PRO A 254 -3.15 15.32 27.57
C PRO A 254 -4.67 15.09 27.75
N ASP A 255 -5.49 15.70 26.89
CA ASP A 255 -6.94 15.55 26.91
C ASP A 255 -7.43 14.34 26.08
N SER A 256 -6.53 13.63 25.39
CA SER A 256 -6.87 12.46 24.58
C SER A 256 -6.85 11.19 25.44
N THR A 257 -7.82 10.30 25.22
CA THR A 257 -7.95 9.05 25.99
C THR A 257 -6.96 7.97 25.50
N CYS A 258 -6.55 8.06 24.23
CA CYS A 258 -5.53 7.21 23.61
C CYS A 258 -4.88 7.96 22.43
N TYR A 259 -3.86 7.38 21.81
CA TYR A 259 -3.17 8.02 20.69
C TYR A 259 -4.11 8.22 19.48
N GLY A 260 -4.95 7.24 19.17
CA GLY A 260 -5.95 7.35 18.09
C GLY A 260 -6.98 8.47 18.35
N ASP A 261 -7.34 8.73 19.62
CA ASP A 261 -8.24 9.83 20.00
C ASP A 261 -7.60 11.19 19.73
N ALA A 262 -6.29 11.33 19.87
CA ALA A 262 -5.59 12.54 19.48
C ALA A 262 -5.85 12.91 18.00
N TYR A 263 -5.77 11.96 17.08
CA TYR A 263 -6.13 12.19 15.68
C TYR A 263 -7.63 12.40 15.47
N HIS A 264 -8.47 11.64 16.19
CA HIS A 264 -9.92 11.71 16.06
C HIS A 264 -10.46 13.11 16.37
N ARG A 265 -9.93 13.77 17.38
CA ARG A 265 -10.29 15.14 17.78
C ARG A 265 -10.02 16.18 16.69
N TYR A 266 -9.06 15.93 15.80
CA TYR A 266 -8.73 16.79 14.66
C TYR A 266 -9.43 16.38 13.35
N GLY A 267 -10.30 15.36 13.37
CA GLY A 267 -10.98 14.88 12.17
C GLY A 267 -10.10 14.04 11.24
N LEU A 268 -9.03 13.41 11.78
CA LEU A 268 -8.03 12.65 11.03
C LEU A 268 -8.11 11.14 11.26
N PHE A 269 -9.23 10.63 11.79
CA PHE A 269 -9.36 9.24 12.19
C PHE A 269 -10.70 8.64 11.77
N GLY A 270 -10.86 8.40 10.47
CA GLY A 270 -12.00 7.72 9.87
C GLY A 270 -13.15 8.62 9.42
N GLN A 271 -13.04 9.95 9.47
CA GLN A 271 -13.99 10.87 8.83
C GLN A 271 -13.91 10.82 7.30
N THR A 272 -12.74 10.50 6.78
CA THR A 272 -12.49 10.06 5.41
C THR A 272 -11.71 8.74 5.48
N PRO A 273 -11.56 7.98 4.39
CA PRO A 273 -10.76 6.74 4.41
C PRO A 273 -9.40 6.98 5.05
N THR A 274 -9.06 6.23 6.09
CA THR A 274 -7.86 6.46 6.89
C THR A 274 -7.06 5.18 7.04
N VAL A 275 -5.73 5.27 6.86
CA VAL A 275 -4.77 4.20 7.16
C VAL A 275 -3.77 4.66 8.20
N MET A 276 -3.58 3.84 9.22
CA MET A 276 -2.62 4.07 10.31
C MET A 276 -1.57 2.97 10.32
N ALA A 277 -0.30 3.39 10.26
CA ALA A 277 0.81 2.45 10.22
C ALA A 277 1.17 1.92 11.61
N HIS A 278 1.71 0.71 11.62
CA HIS A 278 2.25 -0.05 12.74
C HIS A 278 1.23 -0.61 13.72
N CYS A 279 0.54 0.21 14.50
CA CYS A 279 -0.46 -0.21 15.49
C CYS A 279 0.05 -1.34 16.43
N VAL A 280 1.35 -1.30 16.78
CA VAL A 280 2.03 -2.37 17.54
C VAL A 280 1.46 -2.52 18.96
N TRP A 281 1.15 -1.37 19.57
CA TRP A 281 0.67 -1.28 20.96
C TRP A 281 -0.79 -0.85 21.06
N THR A 282 -1.53 -0.91 19.95
CA THR A 282 -2.97 -0.60 19.91
C THR A 282 -3.75 -1.68 20.63
N GLU A 283 -4.54 -1.27 21.64
CA GLU A 283 -5.40 -2.15 22.44
C GLU A 283 -6.59 -1.37 23.01
N GLY A 284 -7.53 -2.08 23.63
CA GLY A 284 -8.64 -1.50 24.40
C GLY A 284 -9.44 -0.45 23.62
N GLU A 285 -9.54 0.77 24.16
CA GLU A 285 -10.34 1.86 23.60
C GLU A 285 -9.85 2.29 22.19
N GLU A 286 -8.55 2.26 21.93
CA GLU A 286 -7.97 2.61 20.64
C GLU A 286 -8.39 1.63 19.55
N LEU A 287 -8.39 0.32 19.86
CA LEU A 287 -8.87 -0.73 18.96
C LEU A 287 -10.37 -0.53 18.63
N GLU A 288 -11.18 -0.26 19.63
CA GLU A 288 -12.61 0.01 19.46
C GLU A 288 -12.87 1.29 18.64
N LEU A 289 -12.01 2.30 18.80
CA LEU A 289 -12.07 3.53 18.02
C LEU A 289 -11.73 3.27 16.54
N MET A 290 -10.69 2.48 16.26
CA MET A 290 -10.34 2.05 14.89
C MET A 290 -11.51 1.28 14.24
N LYS A 291 -12.11 0.35 14.96
CA LYS A 291 -13.26 -0.43 14.50
C LYS A 291 -14.45 0.45 14.14
N ARG A 292 -14.89 1.33 15.07
CA ARG A 292 -16.03 2.23 14.86
C ARG A 292 -15.85 3.16 13.65
N ASN A 293 -14.61 3.58 13.41
CA ASN A 293 -14.27 4.55 12.37
C ASN A 293 -13.76 3.87 11.09
N SER A 294 -13.74 2.54 11.03
CA SER A 294 -13.25 1.76 9.88
C SER A 294 -11.82 2.18 9.44
N VAL A 295 -10.95 2.48 10.42
CA VAL A 295 -9.56 2.84 10.17
C VAL A 295 -8.76 1.59 9.82
N MET A 296 -8.05 1.62 8.68
CA MET A 296 -7.20 0.52 8.25
C MET A 296 -5.89 0.50 9.03
N MET A 297 -5.45 -0.68 9.46
CA MET A 297 -4.09 -0.92 9.94
C MET A 297 -3.16 -1.19 8.77
N ALA A 298 -2.04 -0.45 8.66
CA ALA A 298 -0.91 -0.86 7.82
C ALA A 298 0.08 -1.67 8.67
N HIS A 299 0.14 -2.98 8.44
CA HIS A 299 1.09 -3.85 9.13
C HIS A 299 2.45 -3.82 8.44
N CYS A 300 3.47 -3.33 9.15
CA CYS A 300 4.85 -3.15 8.68
C CYS A 300 5.81 -4.10 9.40
N PRO A 301 5.78 -5.42 9.12
CA PRO A 301 6.44 -6.42 9.96
C PRO A 301 7.95 -6.23 10.08
N THR A 302 8.62 -5.88 8.96
CA THR A 302 10.09 -5.71 8.96
C THR A 302 10.53 -4.48 9.71
N SER A 303 9.83 -3.36 9.56
CA SER A 303 10.12 -2.12 10.28
C SER A 303 9.94 -2.29 11.78
N ASN A 304 8.80 -2.86 12.20
CA ASN A 304 8.52 -3.11 13.62
C ASN A 304 9.62 -3.97 14.29
N LEU A 305 10.21 -4.91 13.55
CA LEU A 305 11.32 -5.74 14.03
C LEU A 305 12.65 -4.97 14.03
N ASN A 306 12.97 -4.27 12.94
CA ASN A 306 14.24 -3.56 12.78
C ASN A 306 14.41 -2.44 13.81
N LEU A 307 13.34 -1.67 14.08
CA LEU A 307 13.36 -0.55 15.00
C LEU A 307 12.98 -0.94 16.46
N ALA A 308 12.93 -2.25 16.74
CA ALA A 308 12.58 -2.81 18.04
C ALA A 308 11.22 -2.30 18.59
N SER A 309 10.30 -1.91 17.70
CA SER A 309 8.97 -1.41 18.07
C SER A 309 8.11 -2.49 18.70
N GLY A 310 8.19 -3.75 18.22
CA GLY A 310 7.52 -4.91 18.81
C GLY A 310 6.85 -5.82 17.79
N LEU A 311 5.93 -6.65 18.28
CA LEU A 311 5.16 -7.60 17.48
C LEU A 311 3.71 -7.10 17.38
N ALA A 312 3.31 -6.60 16.21
CA ALA A 312 1.94 -6.12 16.01
C ALA A 312 0.92 -7.27 16.06
N PRO A 313 -0.17 -7.13 16.83
CA PRO A 313 -1.14 -8.20 17.07
C PRO A 313 -2.17 -8.31 15.93
N VAL A 314 -1.71 -8.61 14.71
CA VAL A 314 -2.55 -8.63 13.48
C VAL A 314 -3.80 -9.50 13.62
N ARG A 315 -3.70 -10.64 14.35
CA ARG A 315 -4.84 -11.52 14.61
C ARG A 315 -6.00 -10.78 15.30
N MET A 316 -5.69 -9.97 16.30
CA MET A 316 -6.68 -9.18 17.03
C MET A 316 -7.45 -8.21 16.11
N PHE A 317 -6.76 -7.56 15.17
CA PHE A 317 -7.39 -6.66 14.19
C PHE A 317 -8.32 -7.40 13.23
N LEU A 318 -7.87 -8.54 12.69
CA LEU A 318 -8.70 -9.36 11.79
C LEU A 318 -9.95 -9.90 12.49
N GLU A 319 -9.87 -10.28 13.77
CA GLU A 319 -11.01 -10.75 14.57
C GLU A 319 -11.95 -9.63 14.98
N ALA A 320 -11.44 -8.42 15.08
CA ALA A 320 -12.26 -7.22 15.29
C ALA A 320 -12.91 -6.70 14.00
N ASP A 321 -12.74 -7.38 12.85
CA ASP A 321 -13.17 -6.92 11.53
C ASP A 321 -12.59 -5.55 11.11
N ILE A 322 -11.40 -5.23 11.59
CA ILE A 322 -10.66 -4.03 11.20
C ILE A 322 -9.90 -4.35 9.91
N PRO A 323 -9.99 -3.52 8.86
CA PRO A 323 -9.21 -3.71 7.64
C PRO A 323 -7.70 -3.69 7.94
N VAL A 324 -6.97 -4.66 7.40
CA VAL A 324 -5.51 -4.75 7.50
C VAL A 324 -4.91 -4.78 6.10
N GLY A 325 -3.88 -3.98 5.86
CA GLY A 325 -3.02 -4.06 4.68
C GLY A 325 -1.57 -4.26 5.07
N LEU A 326 -0.70 -4.67 4.13
CA LEU A 326 0.75 -4.72 4.34
C LEU A 326 1.39 -3.41 3.91
N GLY A 327 2.35 -2.95 4.69
CA GLY A 327 3.25 -1.86 4.36
C GLY A 327 4.72 -2.32 4.35
N SER A 328 5.49 -1.90 3.36
CA SER A 328 6.94 -2.15 3.32
C SER A 328 7.69 -1.24 4.28
N ASP A 329 7.14 -0.05 4.48
CA ASP A 329 7.70 0.98 5.35
C ASP A 329 9.21 1.22 5.15
N ILE A 330 9.61 1.37 3.89
CA ILE A 330 10.98 1.79 3.60
C ILE A 330 11.20 3.20 4.20
N SER A 331 12.21 3.42 5.05
CA SER A 331 13.38 2.55 5.30
C SER A 331 13.47 2.00 6.74
N GLY A 332 12.47 2.14 7.60
CA GLY A 332 12.40 1.30 8.80
C GLY A 332 12.33 -0.19 8.41
N GLY A 333 11.52 -0.51 7.41
CA GLY A 333 11.62 -1.74 6.63
C GLY A 333 12.84 -1.71 5.68
N HIS A 334 13.36 -2.86 5.34
CA HIS A 334 14.55 -2.99 4.48
C HIS A 334 14.27 -3.61 3.11
N ASP A 335 13.00 -3.92 2.79
CA ASP A 335 12.62 -4.59 1.55
C ASP A 335 11.26 -4.06 1.04
N LEU A 336 11.20 -3.61 -0.22
CA LEU A 336 9.98 -3.15 -0.90
C LEU A 336 9.07 -4.30 -1.37
N ASN A 337 9.54 -5.54 -1.29
CA ASN A 337 8.84 -6.69 -1.81
C ASN A 337 7.68 -7.12 -0.88
N ILE A 338 6.44 -6.87 -1.28
CA ILE A 338 5.24 -7.22 -0.49
C ILE A 338 5.08 -8.75 -0.34
N PHE A 339 5.60 -9.57 -1.26
CA PHE A 339 5.65 -11.02 -1.05
C PHE A 339 6.52 -11.39 0.15
N ARG A 340 7.64 -10.69 0.35
CA ARG A 340 8.47 -10.85 1.56
C ARG A 340 7.73 -10.36 2.80
N MET A 341 6.98 -9.26 2.71
CA MET A 341 6.14 -8.79 3.83
C MET A 341 5.09 -9.83 4.23
N MET A 342 4.49 -10.58 3.30
CA MET A 342 3.61 -11.71 3.64
C MET A 342 4.33 -12.78 4.46
N VAL A 343 5.56 -13.15 4.07
CA VAL A 343 6.35 -14.14 4.82
C VAL A 343 6.65 -13.65 6.23
N TYR A 344 7.11 -12.40 6.37
CA TYR A 344 7.37 -11.80 7.68
C TYR A 344 6.10 -11.68 8.53
N ALA A 345 4.97 -11.29 7.95
CA ALA A 345 3.68 -11.22 8.66
C ALA A 345 3.26 -12.59 9.23
N ILE A 346 3.42 -13.68 8.44
CA ILE A 346 3.17 -15.04 8.92
C ILE A 346 4.14 -15.42 10.06
N GLN A 347 5.43 -15.08 9.92
CA GLN A 347 6.44 -15.40 10.95
C GLN A 347 6.19 -14.62 12.24
N VAL A 348 5.91 -13.30 12.15
CA VAL A 348 5.55 -12.47 13.30
C VAL A 348 4.29 -12.99 13.98
N SER A 349 3.28 -13.35 13.21
CA SER A 349 2.05 -13.95 13.76
C SER A 349 2.30 -15.28 14.48
N LYS A 350 3.23 -16.11 14.00
CA LYS A 350 3.65 -17.33 14.73
C LYS A 350 4.36 -16.99 16.04
N MET A 351 5.13 -15.90 16.10
CA MET A 351 5.76 -15.44 17.36
C MET A 351 4.70 -14.92 18.35
N CYS A 352 3.69 -14.17 17.87
CA CYS A 352 2.55 -13.75 18.70
C CYS A 352 1.79 -14.95 19.24
N TYR A 353 1.50 -15.95 18.41
CA TYR A 353 0.88 -17.21 18.82
C TYR A 353 1.65 -17.89 19.97
N GLN A 354 2.98 -17.93 19.91
CA GLN A 354 3.82 -18.55 20.93
C GLN A 354 3.94 -17.74 22.24
N ARG A 355 3.85 -16.40 22.16
CA ARG A 355 4.09 -15.51 23.31
C ARG A 355 2.82 -14.96 23.93
N ASN A 356 1.85 -14.58 23.12
CA ASN A 356 0.66 -13.83 23.55
C ASN A 356 -0.59 -14.68 23.62
N HIS A 357 -0.45 -16.00 23.36
CA HIS A 357 -1.56 -16.94 23.39
C HIS A 357 -2.68 -16.66 22.36
N ASP A 358 -2.35 -16.03 21.21
CA ASP A 358 -3.23 -16.03 20.07
C ASP A 358 -3.66 -17.48 19.80
N HIS A 359 -4.94 -17.73 19.55
CA HIS A 359 -5.41 -19.10 19.36
C HIS A 359 -5.01 -19.70 18.00
N ARG A 360 -4.58 -18.86 17.03
CA ARG A 360 -4.03 -19.28 15.74
C ARG A 360 -3.15 -18.19 15.12
N PHE A 361 -2.25 -18.57 14.24
CA PHE A 361 -1.42 -17.66 13.44
C PHE A 361 -2.02 -17.44 12.04
N LEU A 362 -1.47 -16.50 11.28
CA LEU A 362 -1.91 -16.20 9.90
C LEU A 362 -1.65 -17.40 8.97
N SER A 363 -2.66 -17.76 8.20
CA SER A 363 -2.53 -18.67 7.06
C SER A 363 -1.97 -17.94 5.83
N LEU A 364 -1.54 -18.70 4.82
CA LEU A 364 -1.13 -18.14 3.53
C LEU A 364 -2.25 -17.35 2.86
N SER A 365 -3.50 -17.86 2.92
CA SER A 365 -4.65 -17.18 2.33
C SER A 365 -4.96 -15.84 3.01
N GLU A 366 -4.85 -15.77 4.35
CA GLU A 366 -5.00 -14.52 5.09
C GLU A 366 -3.89 -13.53 4.75
N ALA A 367 -2.62 -13.96 4.70
CA ALA A 367 -1.49 -13.12 4.33
C ALA A 367 -1.63 -12.59 2.89
N PHE A 368 -2.07 -13.42 1.95
CA PHE A 368 -2.33 -13.01 0.58
C PHE A 368 -3.52 -12.04 0.48
N TRP A 369 -4.58 -12.29 1.25
CA TRP A 369 -5.76 -11.42 1.29
C TRP A 369 -5.41 -10.02 1.82
N ILE A 370 -4.61 -9.90 2.88
CA ILE A 370 -4.16 -8.61 3.41
C ILE A 370 -3.18 -7.89 2.48
N ALA A 371 -2.41 -8.61 1.64
CA ALA A 371 -1.50 -8.04 0.64
C ALA A 371 -2.23 -7.56 -0.62
N THR A 372 -3.40 -8.13 -0.93
CA THR A 372 -4.12 -7.88 -2.18
C THR A 372 -5.47 -7.20 -1.94
N LYS A 373 -6.53 -7.95 -1.66
CA LYS A 373 -7.91 -7.43 -1.61
C LYS A 373 -8.14 -6.48 -0.45
N SER A 374 -7.64 -6.79 0.73
CA SER A 374 -7.80 -5.92 1.90
C SER A 374 -7.03 -4.62 1.72
N ALA A 375 -5.73 -4.67 1.42
CA ALA A 375 -4.93 -3.49 1.10
C ALA A 375 -5.50 -2.71 -0.08
N GLY A 376 -5.94 -3.40 -1.13
CA GLY A 376 -6.56 -2.83 -2.32
C GLY A 376 -7.81 -2.00 -2.03
N SER A 377 -8.57 -2.35 -0.99
CA SER A 377 -9.77 -1.63 -0.59
C SER A 377 -9.52 -0.16 -0.23
N PHE A 378 -8.31 0.20 0.17
CA PHE A 378 -7.92 1.58 0.43
C PHE A 378 -7.81 2.42 -0.86
N PHE A 379 -7.55 1.77 -1.99
CA PHE A 379 -7.48 2.41 -3.31
C PHE A 379 -8.81 2.34 -4.08
N GLY A 380 -9.75 1.51 -3.65
CA GLY A 380 -11.04 1.28 -4.27
C GLY A 380 -11.36 -0.21 -4.46
N ARG A 381 -11.95 -0.59 -5.58
CA ARG A 381 -12.20 -2.01 -5.90
C ARG A 381 -10.97 -2.60 -6.59
N VAL A 382 -9.93 -2.89 -5.82
CA VAL A 382 -8.60 -3.33 -6.26
C VAL A 382 -8.21 -4.62 -5.51
N GLY A 383 -7.35 -5.43 -6.09
CA GLY A 383 -6.72 -6.59 -5.45
C GLY A 383 -7.56 -7.88 -5.47
N SER A 384 -8.55 -7.97 -6.37
CA SER A 384 -9.33 -9.19 -6.62
C SER A 384 -9.72 -9.28 -8.10
N PHE A 385 -10.11 -10.48 -8.55
CA PHE A 385 -10.66 -10.69 -9.89
C PHE A 385 -12.18 -10.86 -9.90
N GLU A 386 -12.86 -10.42 -8.85
CA GLU A 386 -14.32 -10.38 -8.83
C GLU A 386 -14.86 -9.34 -9.83
N PRO A 387 -16.06 -9.56 -10.41
CA PRO A 387 -16.65 -8.59 -11.34
C PRO A 387 -16.73 -7.18 -10.77
N GLY A 388 -16.29 -6.20 -11.56
CA GLY A 388 -16.25 -4.78 -11.21
C GLY A 388 -15.02 -4.34 -10.41
N TYR A 389 -14.06 -5.23 -10.11
CA TYR A 389 -12.73 -4.85 -9.61
C TYR A 389 -11.87 -4.34 -10.76
N GLU A 390 -10.97 -3.38 -10.49
CA GLU A 390 -9.95 -2.98 -11.44
C GLU A 390 -8.95 -4.13 -11.63
N PHE A 391 -8.61 -4.43 -12.89
CA PHE A 391 -7.67 -5.50 -13.21
C PHE A 391 -6.23 -5.02 -12.99
N ASP A 392 -5.79 -5.13 -11.74
CA ASP A 392 -4.39 -5.03 -11.36
C ASP A 392 -3.88 -6.45 -11.16
N ALA A 393 -2.92 -6.89 -11.99
CA ALA A 393 -2.54 -8.29 -12.05
C ALA A 393 -1.04 -8.50 -12.29
N LEU A 394 -0.54 -9.65 -11.86
CA LEU A 394 0.80 -10.14 -12.16
C LEU A 394 0.70 -11.50 -12.85
N VAL A 395 1.55 -11.71 -13.85
CA VAL A 395 1.78 -13.02 -14.47
C VAL A 395 3.12 -13.55 -13.99
N ILE A 396 3.08 -14.70 -13.31
CA ILE A 396 4.24 -15.32 -12.67
C ILE A 396 4.69 -16.53 -13.48
N ASN A 397 5.95 -16.55 -13.85
CA ASN A 397 6.64 -17.70 -14.41
C ASN A 397 7.47 -18.37 -13.33
N ASP A 398 6.99 -19.45 -12.75
CA ASP A 398 7.67 -20.20 -11.70
C ASP A 398 8.43 -21.45 -12.22
N SER A 399 8.66 -21.54 -13.53
CA SER A 399 9.29 -22.72 -14.17
C SER A 399 10.70 -23.05 -13.64
N ASP A 400 11.43 -22.04 -13.16
CA ASP A 400 12.75 -22.20 -12.57
C ASP A 400 12.74 -22.58 -11.08
N LEU A 401 11.55 -22.61 -10.45
CA LEU A 401 11.37 -23.02 -9.06
C LEU A 401 11.08 -24.53 -8.88
N ASN A 402 11.30 -25.36 -9.90
CA ASN A 402 11.02 -26.81 -9.89
C ASN A 402 9.59 -27.11 -9.43
N HIS A 403 8.60 -26.69 -10.21
CA HIS A 403 7.18 -26.84 -9.84
C HIS A 403 6.54 -28.19 -10.22
N ASP A 404 7.31 -29.14 -10.76
CA ASP A 404 6.83 -30.46 -11.15
C ASP A 404 6.11 -31.16 -10.00
N HIS A 405 4.90 -31.67 -10.28
CA HIS A 405 4.05 -32.39 -9.31
C HIS A 405 3.45 -31.58 -8.18
N TYR A 406 3.65 -30.26 -8.13
CA TYR A 406 2.98 -29.38 -7.17
C TYR A 406 1.60 -28.92 -7.66
N SER A 407 0.65 -28.80 -6.74
CA SER A 407 -0.61 -28.11 -7.01
C SER A 407 -0.38 -26.62 -7.30
N LEU A 408 -1.33 -25.98 -7.96
CA LEU A 408 -1.24 -24.52 -8.25
C LEU A 408 -1.06 -23.67 -6.98
N LEU A 409 -1.67 -24.09 -5.87
CA LEU A 409 -1.51 -23.39 -4.58
C LEU A 409 -0.10 -23.58 -4.02
N GLU A 410 0.46 -24.79 -4.08
CA GLU A 410 1.85 -25.05 -3.66
C GLU A 410 2.85 -24.31 -4.56
N ARG A 411 2.58 -24.17 -5.86
CA ARG A 411 3.38 -23.35 -6.80
C ARG A 411 3.40 -21.88 -6.35
N LEU A 412 2.21 -21.30 -6.03
CA LEU A 412 2.11 -19.93 -5.51
C LEU A 412 2.82 -19.79 -4.16
N GLU A 413 2.65 -20.74 -3.24
CA GLU A 413 3.32 -20.73 -1.94
C GLU A 413 4.85 -20.73 -2.10
N ARG A 414 5.38 -21.59 -2.98
CA ARG A 414 6.81 -21.64 -3.30
C ARG A 414 7.30 -20.33 -3.89
N PHE A 415 6.54 -19.73 -4.82
CA PHE A 415 6.90 -18.42 -5.36
C PHE A 415 6.95 -17.35 -4.26
N ILE A 416 5.96 -17.28 -3.37
CA ILE A 416 5.94 -16.32 -2.25
C ILE A 416 7.17 -16.46 -1.34
N TYR A 417 7.60 -17.69 -1.04
CA TYR A 417 8.72 -17.96 -0.13
C TYR A 417 10.10 -17.94 -0.81
N LEU A 418 10.21 -18.32 -2.06
CA LEU A 418 11.47 -18.59 -2.77
C LEU A 418 11.71 -17.68 -3.98
N GLY A 419 10.63 -17.16 -4.60
CA GLY A 419 10.68 -16.34 -5.80
C GLY A 419 11.14 -14.92 -5.55
N ASP A 420 11.41 -14.22 -6.64
CA ASP A 420 11.74 -12.80 -6.66
C ASP A 420 11.15 -12.11 -7.93
N ASP A 421 11.65 -10.94 -8.26
CA ASP A 421 11.18 -10.15 -9.40
C ASP A 421 11.42 -10.81 -10.78
N ARG A 422 12.37 -11.74 -10.89
CA ARG A 422 12.71 -12.45 -12.16
C ARG A 422 11.57 -13.34 -12.65
N GLN A 423 10.73 -13.84 -11.74
CA GLN A 423 9.57 -14.64 -12.08
C GLN A 423 8.35 -13.80 -12.48
N ILE A 424 8.33 -12.50 -12.28
CA ILE A 424 7.20 -11.64 -12.66
C ILE A 424 7.37 -11.22 -14.13
N GLU A 425 6.68 -11.89 -15.06
CA GLU A 425 6.81 -11.61 -16.50
C GLU A 425 5.99 -10.39 -16.94
N HIS A 426 4.72 -10.27 -16.46
CA HIS A 426 3.84 -9.15 -16.82
C HIS A 426 3.22 -8.52 -15.58
N ARG A 427 2.99 -7.22 -15.66
CA ARG A 427 2.39 -6.38 -14.62
C ARG A 427 1.30 -5.53 -15.23
N PHE A 428 0.10 -5.56 -14.64
CA PHE A 428 -1.05 -4.81 -15.12
C PHE A 428 -1.57 -3.89 -14.01
N CYS A 429 -1.90 -2.65 -14.38
CA CYS A 429 -2.59 -1.70 -13.53
C CYS A 429 -3.81 -1.16 -14.28
N ARG A 430 -5.00 -1.32 -13.70
CA ARG A 430 -6.29 -0.94 -14.32
C ARG A 430 -6.41 -1.44 -15.77
N GLY A 431 -6.05 -2.70 -16.00
CA GLY A 431 -6.19 -3.39 -17.29
C GLY A 431 -5.15 -3.04 -18.36
N GLU A 432 -4.25 -2.10 -18.09
CA GLU A 432 -3.15 -1.78 -19.00
C GLU A 432 -1.85 -2.42 -18.50
N GLU A 433 -1.06 -2.96 -19.42
CA GLU A 433 0.24 -3.51 -19.10
C GLU A 433 1.21 -2.38 -18.77
N VAL A 434 1.89 -2.50 -17.64
CA VAL A 434 2.85 -1.52 -17.13
C VAL A 434 4.26 -1.96 -17.51
N GLY A 435 4.84 -1.26 -18.48
CA GLY A 435 6.23 -1.49 -18.90
C GLY A 435 7.22 -1.02 -17.85
N GLU A 436 8.49 -1.40 -18.00
CA GLU A 436 9.56 -1.03 -17.08
C GLU A 436 9.74 0.50 -17.02
N PRO A 437 9.57 1.13 -15.84
CA PRO A 437 9.77 2.56 -15.68
C PRO A 437 11.22 2.95 -15.92
N GLN A 438 11.44 4.11 -16.54
CA GLN A 438 12.78 4.58 -16.84
C GLN A 438 13.54 4.98 -15.57
N THR A 439 14.73 4.42 -15.38
CA THR A 439 15.71 4.91 -14.42
C THR A 439 16.70 5.82 -15.12
N LEU A 440 17.12 6.91 -14.46
CA LEU A 440 18.22 7.72 -14.99
C LEU A 440 19.48 6.85 -15.01
N ARG A 441 20.11 6.70 -16.17
CA ARG A 441 21.44 6.08 -16.26
C ARG A 441 22.41 6.90 -15.42
N THR A 442 23.12 6.23 -14.52
CA THR A 442 24.18 6.82 -13.69
C THR A 442 25.32 7.32 -14.53
#